data_3bc03ee4cb4e196ba8795044ea49dbca
#
_entry.id   3bc03ee4cb4e196ba8795044ea49dbca
#
_cell.length_a   1.000
_cell.length_b   1.000
_cell.length_c   1.000
_cell.angle_alpha   90.00
_cell.angle_beta   90.00
_cell.angle_gamma   90.00
#
_symmetry.space_group_name_H-M   'P 1'
#
loop_
_entity.id
_entity.type
_entity.pdbx_description
1 polymer ?
#
loop_
_entity_poly.entity_id
_entity_poly.type
_entity_poly.pdbx_seq_one_letter_code
_entity_poly.pdbx_strand_id
1 'polypeptide(L)'
;LADQVGIDAYAIGEHHRKDFAVSAPEIIIAMAAAKTKQIHLSSATTNLPTIDPIRVFEQYATIDAMAPGRIEIMAGRGSFTEAFDLFGYDLDNYDELCQPPLTKVSGL
;
A
#
# COMPACT_ATOMS: atom_id res chain seq x y z
N LEU A 1 -7.41 -1.46 -19.91
CA LEU A 1 -8.84 -1.42 -20.22
C LEU A 1 -9.60 -0.42 -19.34
N ALA A 2 -9.47 -0.52 -17.99
CA ALA A 2 -10.16 0.39 -17.07
C ALA A 2 -9.86 1.86 -17.34
N ASP A 3 -8.59 2.18 -17.59
CA ASP A 3 -8.15 3.54 -17.92
C ASP A 3 -8.77 4.04 -19.23
N GLN A 4 -8.84 3.18 -20.23
CA GLN A 4 -9.38 3.51 -21.56
C GLN A 4 -10.89 3.74 -21.54
N VAL A 5 -11.62 3.04 -20.68
CA VAL A 5 -13.09 3.17 -20.60
C VAL A 5 -13.54 4.23 -19.58
N GLY A 6 -12.62 4.95 -18.95
CA GLY A 6 -12.91 6.08 -18.08
C GLY A 6 -13.27 5.72 -16.64
N ILE A 7 -12.84 4.57 -16.14
CA ILE A 7 -12.94 4.25 -14.70
C ILE A 7 -12.02 5.19 -13.93
N ASP A 8 -12.53 5.79 -12.85
CA ASP A 8 -11.83 6.85 -12.13
C ASP A 8 -10.68 6.34 -11.29
N ALA A 9 -10.83 5.19 -10.62
CA ALA A 9 -9.82 4.66 -9.71
C ALA A 9 -9.80 3.14 -9.69
N TYR A 10 -8.62 2.57 -9.43
CA TYR A 10 -8.42 1.15 -9.20
C TYR A 10 -7.56 0.96 -7.96
N ALA A 11 -8.01 0.09 -7.06
CA ALA A 11 -7.31 -0.17 -5.81
C ALA A 11 -6.86 -1.63 -5.72
N ILE A 12 -5.68 -1.85 -5.16
CA ILE A 12 -5.04 -3.16 -5.09
C ILE A 12 -4.84 -3.55 -3.63
N GLY A 13 -5.34 -4.72 -3.25
CA GLY A 13 -5.21 -5.26 -1.90
C GLY A 13 -3.83 -5.85 -1.63
N GLU A 14 -3.49 -5.92 -0.35
CA GLU A 14 -2.27 -6.54 0.14
C GLU A 14 -2.62 -7.76 1.00
N HIS A 15 -2.16 -8.95 0.58
CA HIS A 15 -2.37 -10.19 1.31
C HIS A 15 -1.11 -11.06 1.29
N HIS A 16 -0.75 -11.59 2.45
CA HIS A 16 0.44 -12.41 2.63
C HIS A 16 0.07 -13.89 2.77
N ARG A 17 -0.77 -14.38 1.87
CA ARG A 17 -1.26 -15.75 1.83
C ARG A 17 -1.01 -16.34 0.45
N LYS A 18 -0.78 -17.66 0.41
CA LYS A 18 -0.51 -18.37 -0.84
C LYS A 18 -1.67 -18.39 -1.84
N ASP A 19 -2.89 -18.17 -1.35
CA ASP A 19 -4.10 -18.12 -2.16
C ASP A 19 -4.41 -16.72 -2.72
N PHE A 20 -3.57 -15.72 -2.41
CA PHE A 20 -3.65 -14.37 -2.99
C PHE A 20 -2.41 -14.06 -3.81
N ALA A 21 -2.60 -13.37 -4.93
CA ALA A 21 -1.53 -13.10 -5.88
C ALA A 21 -0.65 -11.91 -5.50
N VAL A 22 -1.15 -10.98 -4.67
CA VAL A 22 -0.47 -9.71 -4.42
C VAL A 22 -0.13 -9.54 -2.95
N SER A 23 1.16 -9.54 -2.64
CA SER A 23 1.70 -9.22 -1.32
C SER A 23 2.42 -7.86 -1.27
N ALA A 24 2.73 -7.28 -2.42
CA ALA A 24 3.42 -6.01 -2.56
C ALA A 24 2.66 -5.13 -3.57
N PRO A 25 1.58 -4.47 -3.14
CA PRO A 25 0.72 -3.71 -4.04
C PRO A 25 1.44 -2.54 -4.72
N GLU A 26 2.44 -1.94 -4.08
CA GLU A 26 3.21 -0.84 -4.64
C GLU A 26 3.92 -1.23 -5.96
N ILE A 27 4.32 -2.47 -6.09
CA ILE A 27 4.97 -2.95 -7.32
C ILE A 27 3.96 -2.98 -8.47
N ILE A 28 2.76 -3.50 -8.21
CA ILE A 28 1.70 -3.55 -9.22
C ILE A 28 1.22 -2.13 -9.58
N ILE A 29 1.11 -1.26 -8.57
CA ILE A 29 0.74 0.15 -8.77
C ILE A 29 1.77 0.85 -9.68
N ALA A 30 3.06 0.62 -9.45
CA ALA A 30 4.13 1.20 -10.28
C ALA A 30 4.02 0.74 -11.74
N MET A 31 3.79 -0.55 -11.97
CA MET A 31 3.61 -1.10 -13.32
C MET A 31 2.35 -0.55 -13.99
N ALA A 32 1.25 -0.48 -13.26
CA ALA A 32 0.00 0.07 -13.78
C ALA A 32 0.13 1.56 -14.10
N ALA A 33 0.82 2.33 -13.27
CA ALA A 33 1.06 3.75 -13.49
C ALA A 33 1.83 3.99 -14.80
N ALA A 34 2.79 3.12 -15.11
CA ALA A 34 3.56 3.20 -16.36
C ALA A 34 2.73 2.90 -17.61
N LYS A 35 1.66 2.10 -17.46
CA LYS A 35 0.83 1.62 -18.59
C LYS A 35 -0.50 2.36 -18.72
N THR A 36 -0.80 3.29 -17.86
CA THR A 36 -2.06 4.05 -17.85
C THR A 36 -1.79 5.54 -17.92
N LYS A 37 -2.83 6.34 -18.20
CA LYS A 37 -2.67 7.78 -18.41
C LYS A 37 -3.45 8.64 -17.41
N GLN A 38 -4.62 8.21 -16.98
CA GLN A 38 -5.52 9.07 -16.19
C GLN A 38 -6.14 8.40 -14.97
N ILE A 39 -6.22 7.07 -14.93
CA ILE A 39 -6.82 6.35 -13.80
C ILE A 39 -6.01 6.56 -12.52
N HIS A 40 -6.71 6.80 -11.42
CA HIS A 40 -6.10 6.86 -10.10
C HIS A 40 -5.82 5.46 -9.58
N LEU A 41 -4.68 5.29 -8.95
CA LEU A 41 -4.21 4.00 -8.45
C LEU A 41 -3.96 4.10 -6.95
N SER A 42 -4.50 3.14 -6.20
CA SER A 42 -4.42 3.12 -4.74
C SER A 42 -4.14 1.71 -4.22
N SER A 43 -3.64 1.64 -2.99
CA SER A 43 -3.73 0.39 -2.23
C SER A 43 -5.09 0.28 -1.54
N ALA A 44 -5.52 -0.96 -1.25
CA ALA A 44 -6.75 -1.18 -0.49
C ALA A 44 -6.65 -2.47 0.34
N THR A 45 -5.94 -2.44 1.44
CA THR A 45 -5.18 -1.36 2.07
C THR A 45 -3.70 -1.73 2.20
N THR A 46 -2.82 -0.74 2.43
CA THR A 46 -1.44 -1.01 2.88
C THR A 46 -1.47 -1.35 4.38
N ASN A 47 -0.89 -2.48 4.74
CA ASN A 47 -0.89 -3.00 6.13
C ASN A 47 0.21 -2.34 6.97
N LEU A 48 -0.08 -1.19 7.56
CA LEU A 48 0.89 -0.42 8.33
C LEU A 48 1.54 -1.16 9.50
N PRO A 49 0.85 -2.08 10.23
CA PRO A 49 1.46 -2.75 11.36
C PRO A 49 2.71 -3.58 11.03
N THR A 50 2.83 -4.03 9.79
CA THR A 50 3.88 -4.96 9.37
C THR A 50 4.89 -4.37 8.39
N ILE A 51 4.81 -3.06 8.13
CA ILE A 51 5.71 -2.38 7.20
C ILE A 51 6.23 -1.07 7.80
N ASP A 52 7.44 -0.69 7.45
CA ASP A 52 8.00 0.60 7.86
C ASP A 52 7.27 1.73 7.13
N PRO A 53 6.60 2.65 7.83
CA PRO A 53 5.84 3.73 7.21
C PRO A 53 6.71 4.71 6.41
N ILE A 54 7.98 4.86 6.77
CA ILE A 54 8.92 5.68 6.00
C ILE A 54 9.16 5.04 4.63
N ARG A 55 9.36 3.72 4.59
CA ARG A 55 9.52 3.00 3.32
C ARG A 55 8.28 3.08 2.45
N VAL A 56 7.09 2.97 3.06
CA VAL A 56 5.83 3.15 2.32
C VAL A 56 5.78 4.53 1.68
N PHE A 57 6.06 5.57 2.46
CA PHE A 57 6.10 6.94 1.94
C PHE A 57 7.06 7.08 0.77
N GLU A 58 8.29 6.58 0.92
CA GLU A 58 9.31 6.67 -0.12
C GLU A 58 8.90 5.94 -1.41
N GLN A 59 8.31 4.75 -1.28
CA GLN A 59 7.85 3.95 -2.42
C GLN A 59 6.75 4.68 -3.19
N TYR A 60 5.72 5.14 -2.49
CA TYR A 60 4.58 5.82 -3.14
C TYR A 60 4.96 7.21 -3.67
N ALA A 61 5.82 7.93 -2.97
CA ALA A 61 6.34 9.21 -3.46
C ALA A 61 7.15 9.03 -4.76
N THR A 62 7.91 7.94 -4.83
CA THR A 62 8.68 7.60 -6.05
C THR A 62 7.74 7.32 -7.22
N ILE A 63 6.66 6.56 -6.99
CA ILE A 63 5.67 6.27 -8.02
C ILE A 63 4.95 7.56 -8.45
N ASP A 64 4.56 8.39 -7.47
CA ASP A 64 3.88 9.66 -7.75
C ASP A 64 4.74 10.62 -8.58
N ALA A 65 6.05 10.64 -8.35
CA ALA A 65 6.98 11.44 -9.14
C ALA A 65 6.94 11.07 -10.63
N MET A 66 6.63 9.82 -10.95
CA MET A 66 6.53 9.31 -12.32
C MET A 66 5.12 9.39 -12.89
N ALA A 67 4.10 9.46 -12.04
CA ALA A 67 2.68 9.54 -12.41
C ALA A 67 1.97 10.59 -11.55
N PRO A 68 2.31 11.88 -11.68
CA PRO A 68 1.88 12.90 -10.74
C PRO A 68 0.35 13.02 -10.59
N GLY A 69 -0.12 13.10 -9.36
CA GLY A 69 -1.51 13.36 -9.03
C GLY A 69 -2.46 12.18 -9.16
N ARG A 70 -1.96 10.98 -9.48
CA ARG A 70 -2.80 9.79 -9.66
C ARG A 70 -2.61 8.71 -8.60
N ILE A 71 -1.65 8.89 -7.71
CA ILE A 71 -1.25 7.86 -6.75
C ILE A 71 -1.80 8.18 -5.38
N GLU A 72 -2.49 7.22 -4.79
CA GLU A 72 -3.12 7.35 -3.47
C GLU A 72 -2.72 6.18 -2.58
N ILE A 73 -2.78 6.37 -1.28
CA ILE A 73 -2.54 5.30 -0.30
C ILE A 73 -3.75 5.19 0.61
N MET A 74 -4.33 4.01 0.65
CA MET A 74 -5.30 3.68 1.67
C MET A 74 -4.59 2.84 2.73
N ALA A 75 -4.26 3.47 3.84
CA ALA A 75 -3.58 2.82 4.95
C ALA A 75 -4.58 2.12 5.86
N GLY A 76 -4.24 0.95 6.33
CA GLY A 76 -5.13 0.18 7.18
C GLY A 76 -4.40 -0.73 8.16
N ARG A 77 -5.19 -1.31 9.06
CA ARG A 77 -4.69 -2.25 10.06
C ARG A 77 -4.56 -3.68 9.53
N GLY A 78 -5.12 -3.95 8.36
CA GLY A 78 -5.25 -5.29 7.83
C GLY A 78 -6.37 -6.08 8.51
N SER A 79 -7.04 -6.94 7.75
CA SER A 79 -8.13 -7.78 8.26
C SER A 79 -7.70 -9.22 8.56
N PHE A 80 -6.50 -9.61 8.12
CA PHE A 80 -5.94 -10.94 8.32
C PHE A 80 -4.70 -10.88 9.21
N THR A 81 -4.46 -11.96 9.96
CA THR A 81 -3.34 -12.06 10.91
C THR A 81 -2.07 -12.69 10.33
N GLU A 82 -2.13 -13.22 9.11
CA GLU A 82 -1.02 -13.93 8.49
C GLU A 82 0.25 -13.09 8.34
N ALA A 83 0.11 -11.78 8.16
CA ALA A 83 1.26 -10.89 8.04
C ALA A 83 2.04 -10.77 9.37
N PHE A 84 1.35 -10.83 10.50
CA PHE A 84 2.00 -10.81 11.81
C PHE A 84 2.89 -12.03 12.03
N ASP A 85 2.39 -13.21 11.68
CA ASP A 85 3.15 -14.45 11.79
C ASP A 85 4.34 -14.46 10.83
N LEU A 86 4.12 -14.05 9.59
CA LEU A 86 5.13 -14.05 8.55
C LEU A 86 6.30 -13.11 8.87
N PHE A 87 6.01 -11.94 9.42
CA PHE A 87 7.02 -10.93 9.74
C PHE A 87 7.50 -10.98 11.19
N GLY A 88 7.03 -11.94 11.97
CA GLY A 88 7.47 -12.15 13.36
C GLY A 88 6.93 -11.13 14.36
N TYR A 89 5.82 -10.47 14.08
CA TYR A 89 5.17 -9.54 14.99
C TYR A 89 4.17 -10.26 15.89
N ASP A 90 4.06 -9.80 17.14
CA ASP A 90 3.10 -10.33 18.10
C ASP A 90 1.77 -9.61 18.00
N LEU A 91 0.66 -10.37 17.93
CA LEU A 91 -0.69 -9.83 17.93
C LEU A 91 -1.02 -9.04 19.21
N ASP A 92 -0.37 -9.35 20.33
CA ASP A 92 -0.52 -8.60 21.58
C ASP A 92 -0.08 -7.15 21.45
N ASN A 93 0.79 -6.85 20.48
CA ASN A 93 1.28 -5.51 20.17
C ASN A 93 0.49 -4.86 19.01
N TYR A 94 -0.65 -5.42 18.64
CA TYR A 94 -1.44 -4.96 17.49
C TYR A 94 -1.78 -3.47 17.54
N ASP A 95 -2.26 -2.99 18.67
CA ASP A 95 -2.64 -1.58 18.82
C ASP A 95 -1.42 -0.65 18.73
N GLU A 96 -0.30 -1.04 19.32
CA GLU A 96 0.95 -0.28 19.26
C GLU A 96 1.50 -0.20 17.84
N LEU A 97 1.51 -1.33 17.13
CA LEU A 97 1.97 -1.40 15.73
C LEU A 97 1.07 -0.60 14.78
N CYS A 98 -0.22 -0.50 15.11
CA CYS A 98 -1.18 0.23 14.30
C CYS A 98 -1.24 1.73 14.59
N GLN A 99 -0.60 2.19 15.66
CA GLN A 99 -0.48 3.63 15.91
C GLN A 99 0.51 4.20 14.88
N PRO A 100 0.06 5.11 14.01
CA PRO A 100 0.96 5.68 13.02
C PRO A 100 2.08 6.39 13.75
N PRO A 101 3.34 6.08 13.46
CA PRO A 101 4.46 6.84 13.99
C PRO A 101 4.53 8.18 13.27
N LEU A 102 3.59 9.06 13.57
CA LEU A 102 3.52 10.41 13.02
C LEU A 102 4.83 11.15 13.23
N THR A 103 5.50 10.85 14.34
CA THR A 103 6.82 11.41 14.63
C THR A 103 7.91 10.93 13.67
N LYS A 104 7.82 9.70 13.16
CA LYS A 104 8.77 9.20 12.15
C LYS A 104 8.52 9.84 10.79
N VAL A 105 7.26 9.97 10.40
CA VAL A 105 6.89 10.56 9.12
C VAL A 105 7.13 12.07 9.11
N SER A 106 6.83 12.76 10.21
CA SER A 106 7.07 14.21 10.35
C SER A 106 8.54 14.58 10.45
N GLY A 107 9.43 13.62 10.70
CA GLY A 107 10.88 13.81 10.68
C GLY A 107 11.49 13.84 9.28
N LEU A 108 10.68 13.58 8.28
CA LEU A 108 11.09 13.65 6.88
C LEU A 108 10.93 15.07 6.34
#